data_7cc9bbdbe71a8279089ae8d846f6ca87
#
_entry.id   7cc9bbdbe71a8279089ae8d846f6ca87
#
_cell.length_a   1.000
_cell.length_b   1.000
_cell.length_c   1.000
_cell.angle_alpha   90.00
_cell.angle_beta   90.00
_cell.angle_gamma   90.00
#
_symmetry.space_group_name_H-M   'P 1'
#
loop_
_entity.id
_entity.type
_entity.pdbx_description
1 polymer ?
#
loop_
_entity_poly.entity_id
_entity_poly.type
_entity_poly.pdbx_seq_one_letter_code
_entity_poly.pdbx_strand_id
1 'polypeptide(L)'
;MLLCLWSSTTWAQEPFRVMFYNVENLFDAKDDTLKNDQEFLPEATRKWNYFRYKDKINKIARVIISTSKDNIPDLVGLCEVENDSCLLDLIRYSPLREAGYRYVMTHSPDERGIDVALLYQRGTFKLLEKQVIPVPLERLRKSPTRDILHVAGQVISGDTLDVFVCHMPSRSEGEKRTEPYRLFASHILKSSVDSLMKIRQHPYLLVMGDFNDTPHKPSVSQLNEVGLINMMDDKSGGTYQYRGKWEILDQFLVSGSLLNNKGRIHTVKDQSFIIRYPFLLEEDDKYGGEKPYRTYHGMKYQGGYSDHLPIAIDLIIRDDKDYYSE
;
A
#
# COMPACT_ATOMS: atom_id res chain seq x y z
N MET A 1 -29.99 16.47 48.14
CA MET A 1 -30.09 16.61 46.67
C MET A 1 -28.72 16.21 46.12
N LEU A 2 -28.56 14.93 45.75
CA LEU A 2 -27.33 14.40 45.15
C LEU A 2 -27.38 14.68 43.65
N LEU A 3 -26.46 15.54 43.16
CA LEU A 3 -26.20 15.75 41.76
C LEU A 3 -25.32 14.57 41.26
N CYS A 4 -25.93 13.62 40.54
CA CYS A 4 -25.21 12.65 39.77
C CYS A 4 -24.61 13.35 38.54
N LEU A 5 -23.30 13.66 38.60
CA LEU A 5 -22.52 14.06 37.42
C LEU A 5 -22.38 12.79 36.53
N TRP A 6 -23.15 12.73 35.46
CA TRP A 6 -22.89 11.79 34.37
C TRP A 6 -21.71 12.31 33.59
N SER A 7 -20.54 11.75 33.85
CA SER A 7 -19.41 11.91 32.93
C SER A 7 -19.73 11.10 31.65
N SER A 8 -20.12 11.81 30.60
CA SER A 8 -20.16 11.25 29.25
C SER A 8 -18.73 10.94 28.85
N THR A 9 -18.31 9.70 28.98
CA THR A 9 -17.11 9.22 28.30
C THR A 9 -17.42 9.22 26.81
N THR A 10 -17.02 10.25 26.12
CA THR A 10 -16.92 10.22 24.64
C THR A 10 -15.88 9.16 24.31
N TRP A 11 -16.33 7.99 23.89
CA TRP A 11 -15.46 7.01 23.25
C TRP A 11 -14.95 7.67 22.00
N ALA A 12 -13.65 7.95 21.94
CA ALA A 12 -13.05 8.41 20.71
C ALA A 12 -13.28 7.31 19.66
N GLN A 13 -13.93 7.66 18.54
CA GLN A 13 -14.18 6.73 17.47
C GLN A 13 -12.84 6.20 16.98
N GLU A 14 -12.69 4.89 16.92
CA GLU A 14 -11.49 4.24 16.41
C GLU A 14 -11.25 4.70 14.96
N PRO A 15 -10.03 5.11 14.61
CA PRO A 15 -9.74 5.58 13.25
C PRO A 15 -9.85 4.43 12.25
N PHE A 16 -10.38 4.72 11.07
CA PHE A 16 -10.33 3.84 9.92
C PHE A 16 -8.90 3.87 9.35
N ARG A 17 -8.13 2.82 9.59
CA ARG A 17 -6.71 2.75 9.21
C ARG A 17 -6.50 2.14 7.85
N VAL A 18 -5.76 2.84 7.01
CA VAL A 18 -5.28 2.34 5.73
C VAL A 18 -3.77 2.18 5.78
N MET A 19 -3.27 1.02 5.38
CA MET A 19 -1.86 0.69 5.31
C MET A 19 -1.46 0.40 3.87
N PHE A 20 -0.23 0.75 3.47
CA PHE A 20 0.41 0.26 2.25
C PHE A 20 1.75 -0.38 2.57
N TYR A 21 2.06 -1.50 1.89
CA TYR A 21 3.31 -2.21 2.09
C TYR A 21 3.80 -2.90 0.81
N ASN A 22 4.98 -2.52 0.32
CA ASN A 22 5.73 -3.33 -0.63
C ASN A 22 6.33 -4.51 0.13
N VAL A 23 5.92 -5.73 -0.20
CA VAL A 23 6.29 -6.94 0.55
C VAL A 23 7.58 -7.59 0.07
N GLU A 24 8.30 -7.00 -0.87
CA GLU A 24 9.54 -7.55 -1.47
C GLU A 24 9.36 -9.00 -1.95
N ASN A 25 8.81 -9.19 -3.14
CA ASN A 25 8.78 -10.47 -3.87
C ASN A 25 8.13 -11.63 -3.09
N LEU A 26 6.83 -11.55 -2.85
CA LEU A 26 6.06 -12.65 -2.26
C LEU A 26 5.69 -13.67 -3.35
N PHE A 27 6.51 -14.70 -3.53
CA PHE A 27 6.32 -15.84 -4.44
C PHE A 27 5.99 -17.12 -3.69
N ASP A 28 5.19 -18.02 -4.27
CA ASP A 28 4.69 -19.24 -3.62
C ASP A 28 5.63 -20.46 -3.71
N ALA A 29 6.81 -20.31 -4.33
CA ALA A 29 7.81 -21.34 -4.57
C ALA A 29 7.39 -22.44 -5.56
N LYS A 30 6.43 -22.17 -6.44
CA LYS A 30 6.04 -23.02 -7.58
C LYS A 30 6.30 -22.26 -8.86
N ASP A 31 6.63 -23.01 -9.93
CA ASP A 31 6.90 -22.44 -11.25
C ASP A 31 5.60 -21.98 -11.93
N ASP A 32 5.50 -20.70 -12.26
CA ASP A 32 4.51 -20.22 -13.23
C ASP A 32 5.17 -20.18 -14.62
N THR A 33 4.88 -21.19 -15.41
CA THR A 33 5.47 -21.35 -16.75
C THR A 33 5.21 -20.19 -17.71
N LEU A 34 4.33 -19.24 -17.36
CA LEU A 34 4.03 -18.04 -18.15
C LEU A 34 4.78 -16.80 -17.67
N LYS A 35 5.55 -16.92 -16.57
CA LYS A 35 6.25 -15.80 -15.90
C LYS A 35 7.73 -16.08 -15.73
N ASN A 36 8.50 -15.04 -15.47
CA ASN A 36 9.95 -15.12 -15.19
C ASN A 36 10.19 -15.16 -13.68
N ASP A 37 9.68 -16.19 -13.00
CA ASP A 37 9.76 -16.39 -11.57
C ASP A 37 10.80 -17.42 -11.12
N GLN A 38 11.58 -17.97 -12.07
CA GLN A 38 12.53 -19.08 -11.87
C GLN A 38 13.56 -18.81 -10.77
N GLU A 39 13.85 -17.54 -10.44
CA GLU A 39 14.72 -17.19 -9.31
C GLU A 39 14.11 -17.57 -7.95
N PHE A 40 12.78 -17.71 -7.87
CA PHE A 40 12.01 -18.00 -6.67
C PHE A 40 11.58 -19.47 -6.57
N LEU A 41 12.41 -20.39 -7.11
CA LEU A 41 12.19 -21.82 -7.02
C LEU A 41 13.20 -22.46 -6.04
N PRO A 42 12.88 -23.65 -5.48
CA PRO A 42 13.76 -24.37 -4.54
C PRO A 42 15.16 -24.69 -5.08
N GLU A 43 15.27 -25.01 -6.36
CA GLU A 43 16.51 -25.38 -7.05
C GLU A 43 17.28 -24.17 -7.58
N ALA A 44 16.66 -22.99 -7.60
CA ALA A 44 17.30 -21.75 -8.07
C ALA A 44 18.39 -21.24 -7.13
N THR A 45 19.15 -20.25 -7.59
CA THR A 45 20.26 -19.66 -6.79
C THR A 45 19.77 -19.06 -5.47
N ARG A 46 18.57 -18.51 -5.43
CA ARG A 46 17.94 -18.00 -4.20
C ARG A 46 17.48 -19.12 -3.26
N LYS A 47 17.32 -20.35 -3.75
CA LYS A 47 16.82 -21.51 -2.97
C LYS A 47 15.52 -21.17 -2.24
N TRP A 48 14.62 -20.48 -2.94
CA TRP A 48 13.33 -20.10 -2.39
C TRP A 48 12.45 -21.35 -2.29
N ASN A 49 12.08 -21.73 -1.09
CA ASN A 49 11.35 -22.95 -0.81
C ASN A 49 10.15 -22.68 0.11
N TYR A 50 9.31 -23.69 0.29
CA TYR A 50 8.11 -23.62 1.10
C TYR A 50 8.34 -23.06 2.52
N PHE A 51 9.44 -23.40 3.18
CA PHE A 51 9.73 -22.93 4.54
C PHE A 51 10.02 -21.41 4.55
N ARG A 52 10.79 -20.92 3.60
CA ARG A 52 11.07 -19.48 3.43
C ARG A 52 9.83 -18.71 3.04
N TYR A 53 9.02 -19.29 2.16
CA TYR A 53 7.72 -18.74 1.79
C TYR A 53 6.79 -18.60 3.00
N LYS A 54 6.61 -19.65 3.80
CA LYS A 54 5.76 -19.61 5.01
C LYS A 54 6.30 -18.66 6.06
N ASP A 55 7.63 -18.57 6.23
CA ASP A 55 8.26 -17.57 7.09
C ASP A 55 7.93 -16.15 6.63
N LYS A 56 8.02 -15.88 5.32
CA LYS A 56 7.68 -14.60 4.70
C LYS A 56 6.20 -14.23 4.93
N ILE A 57 5.28 -15.17 4.69
CA ILE A 57 3.86 -15.02 4.96
C ILE A 57 3.61 -14.60 6.43
N ASN A 58 4.22 -15.30 7.39
CA ASN A 58 4.07 -15.01 8.81
C ASN A 58 4.66 -13.63 9.18
N LYS A 59 5.75 -13.22 8.54
CA LYS A 59 6.36 -11.91 8.74
C LYS A 59 5.50 -10.78 8.21
N ILE A 60 4.93 -10.93 7.01
CA ILE A 60 3.97 -9.95 6.47
C ILE A 60 2.76 -9.83 7.41
N ALA A 61 2.20 -10.95 7.86
CA ALA A 61 1.11 -10.97 8.82
C ALA A 61 1.48 -10.24 10.12
N ARG A 62 2.68 -10.49 10.66
CA ARG A 62 3.17 -9.81 11.86
C ARG A 62 3.26 -8.31 11.67
N VAL A 63 3.74 -7.84 10.52
CA VAL A 63 3.80 -6.40 10.20
C VAL A 63 2.41 -5.78 10.22
N ILE A 64 1.44 -6.39 9.51
CA ILE A 64 0.07 -5.89 9.44
C ILE A 64 -0.57 -5.82 10.84
N ILE A 65 -0.44 -6.88 11.65
CA ILE A 65 -0.99 -6.94 13.02
C ILE A 65 -0.34 -5.89 13.92
N SER A 66 0.98 -5.66 13.77
CA SER A 66 1.73 -4.72 14.62
C SER A 66 1.42 -3.25 14.32
N THR A 67 0.66 -2.93 13.28
CA THR A 67 0.36 -1.54 12.87
C THR A 67 -0.47 -0.79 13.89
N SER A 68 -1.22 -1.50 14.72
CA SER A 68 -2.03 -0.94 15.80
C SER A 68 -1.92 -1.80 17.07
N LYS A 69 -2.18 -1.18 18.21
CA LYS A 69 -2.28 -1.90 19.49
C LYS A 69 -3.62 -2.57 19.66
N ASP A 70 -4.68 -1.92 19.18
CA ASP A 70 -6.07 -2.30 19.50
C ASP A 70 -6.84 -2.80 18.27
N ASN A 71 -6.57 -2.25 17.08
CA ASN A 71 -7.24 -2.63 15.85
C ASN A 71 -6.27 -2.84 14.69
N ILE A 72 -6.48 -3.90 13.91
CA ILE A 72 -5.76 -4.12 12.67
C ILE A 72 -6.26 -3.15 11.59
N PRO A 73 -5.47 -2.81 10.56
CA PRO A 73 -5.90 -1.91 9.49
C PRO A 73 -7.19 -2.37 8.80
N ASP A 74 -8.06 -1.42 8.45
CA ASP A 74 -9.29 -1.69 7.69
C ASP A 74 -8.99 -2.04 6.24
N LEU A 75 -7.99 -1.37 5.66
CA LEU A 75 -7.49 -1.60 4.32
C LEU A 75 -5.97 -1.81 4.33
N VAL A 76 -5.49 -2.78 3.56
CA VAL A 76 -4.05 -3.00 3.34
C VAL A 76 -3.77 -3.14 1.86
N GLY A 77 -3.14 -2.11 1.27
CA GLY A 77 -2.57 -2.19 -0.06
C GLY A 77 -1.24 -2.93 -0.03
N LEU A 78 -1.08 -3.88 -0.92
CA LEU A 78 0.14 -4.65 -1.08
C LEU A 78 0.65 -4.55 -2.51
N CYS A 79 1.96 -4.61 -2.71
CA CYS A 79 2.55 -4.84 -4.01
C CYS A 79 3.69 -5.86 -3.93
N GLU A 80 4.13 -6.35 -5.08
CA GLU A 80 5.06 -7.47 -5.24
C GLU A 80 4.48 -8.80 -4.72
N VAL A 81 3.19 -9.02 -4.95
CA VAL A 81 2.49 -10.28 -4.68
C VAL A 81 2.32 -11.04 -6.00
N GLU A 82 2.70 -12.31 -6.02
CA GLU A 82 2.67 -13.11 -7.22
C GLU A 82 1.24 -13.46 -7.68
N ASN A 83 0.44 -14.04 -6.78
CA ASN A 83 -0.84 -14.62 -7.17
C ASN A 83 -1.86 -14.71 -6.02
N ASP A 84 -3.07 -15.17 -6.36
CA ASP A 84 -4.16 -15.40 -5.40
C ASP A 84 -3.79 -16.41 -4.31
N SER A 85 -2.96 -17.42 -4.60
CA SER A 85 -2.54 -18.42 -3.62
C SER A 85 -1.75 -17.76 -2.50
N CYS A 86 -0.87 -16.82 -2.82
CA CYS A 86 -0.11 -16.04 -1.83
C CYS A 86 -1.03 -15.26 -0.89
N LEU A 87 -2.06 -14.61 -1.42
CA LEU A 87 -3.03 -13.86 -0.62
C LEU A 87 -3.93 -14.78 0.20
N LEU A 88 -4.38 -15.89 -0.37
CA LEU A 88 -5.17 -16.89 0.37
C LEU A 88 -4.36 -17.48 1.53
N ASP A 89 -3.10 -17.79 1.30
CA ASP A 89 -2.21 -18.28 2.35
C ASP A 89 -2.00 -17.22 3.44
N LEU A 90 -1.82 -15.96 3.04
CA LEU A 90 -1.67 -14.86 3.98
C LEU A 90 -2.91 -14.67 4.87
N ILE A 91 -4.11 -14.67 4.29
CA ILE A 91 -5.33 -14.39 5.06
C ILE A 91 -5.95 -15.60 5.74
N ARG A 92 -5.59 -16.85 5.36
CA ARG A 92 -6.18 -18.07 5.91
C ARG A 92 -5.23 -18.93 6.73
N TYR A 93 -3.93 -18.90 6.40
CA TYR A 93 -2.94 -19.82 6.97
C TYR A 93 -1.78 -19.08 7.66
N SER A 94 -1.98 -17.81 8.00
CA SER A 94 -1.10 -17.01 8.84
C SER A 94 -1.83 -16.52 10.10
N PRO A 95 -1.16 -15.79 11.00
CA PRO A 95 -1.82 -15.11 12.12
C PRO A 95 -2.98 -14.16 11.72
N LEU A 96 -3.07 -13.72 10.44
CA LEU A 96 -4.19 -12.89 9.96
C LEU A 96 -5.51 -13.65 9.77
N ARG A 97 -5.55 -14.97 9.93
CA ARG A 97 -6.76 -15.77 9.72
C ARG A 97 -7.96 -15.31 10.57
N GLU A 98 -7.69 -14.83 11.79
CA GLU A 98 -8.72 -14.34 12.71
C GLU A 98 -9.21 -12.93 12.35
N ALA A 99 -8.46 -12.22 11.51
CA ALA A 99 -8.78 -10.88 11.05
C ALA A 99 -9.95 -10.81 10.06
N GLY A 100 -10.29 -11.92 9.41
CA GLY A 100 -11.42 -12.00 8.50
C GLY A 100 -11.29 -11.21 7.19
N TYR A 101 -10.07 -10.84 6.81
CA TYR A 101 -9.82 -10.11 5.57
C TYR A 101 -10.39 -10.81 4.34
N ARG A 102 -10.83 -9.99 3.39
CA ARG A 102 -11.03 -10.34 1.98
C ARG A 102 -10.00 -9.59 1.14
N TYR A 103 -9.86 -9.97 -0.11
CA TYR A 103 -8.95 -9.30 -1.02
C TYR A 103 -9.50 -9.13 -2.43
N VAL A 104 -8.91 -8.20 -3.13
CA VAL A 104 -8.94 -8.05 -4.59
C VAL A 104 -7.51 -7.81 -5.07
N MET A 105 -7.16 -8.30 -6.27
CA MET A 105 -5.84 -8.07 -6.87
C MET A 105 -5.94 -7.89 -8.38
N THR A 106 -4.88 -7.39 -8.99
CA THR A 106 -4.67 -7.40 -10.44
C THR A 106 -4.11 -8.75 -10.91
N HIS A 107 -4.11 -8.96 -12.22
CA HIS A 107 -3.38 -10.03 -12.90
C HIS A 107 -2.71 -9.39 -14.11
N SER A 108 -1.62 -8.71 -13.83
CA SER A 108 -0.94 -7.83 -14.79
C SER A 108 -0.09 -8.63 -15.77
N PRO A 109 0.22 -8.05 -16.94
CA PRO A 109 1.13 -8.67 -17.90
C PRO A 109 2.61 -8.60 -17.49
N ASP A 110 2.96 -8.09 -16.28
CA ASP A 110 4.34 -8.02 -15.79
C ASP A 110 5.05 -9.36 -15.96
N GLU A 111 6.25 -9.34 -16.54
CA GLU A 111 7.00 -10.56 -16.88
C GLU A 111 7.46 -11.34 -15.65
N ARG A 112 7.70 -10.67 -14.50
CA ARG A 112 8.07 -11.33 -13.24
C ARG A 112 6.89 -12.01 -12.56
N GLY A 113 5.64 -11.65 -12.96
CA GLY A 113 4.43 -12.18 -12.33
C GLY A 113 4.13 -11.55 -10.98
N ILE A 114 4.44 -10.27 -10.78
CA ILE A 114 4.08 -9.55 -9.55
C ILE A 114 2.96 -8.56 -9.79
N ASP A 115 2.09 -8.45 -8.82
CA ASP A 115 0.87 -7.69 -8.88
C ASP A 115 0.66 -6.78 -7.66
N VAL A 116 -0.41 -5.98 -7.71
CA VAL A 116 -0.91 -5.19 -6.58
C VAL A 116 -2.22 -5.76 -6.06
N ALA A 117 -2.43 -5.64 -4.76
CA ALA A 117 -3.61 -6.16 -4.08
C ALA A 117 -4.13 -5.20 -3.02
N LEU A 118 -5.41 -5.32 -2.68
CA LEU A 118 -6.04 -4.67 -1.55
C LEU A 118 -6.70 -5.73 -0.67
N LEU A 119 -6.24 -5.84 0.59
CA LEU A 119 -6.97 -6.54 1.64
C LEU A 119 -7.95 -5.57 2.27
N TYR A 120 -9.14 -6.03 2.63
CA TYR A 120 -10.16 -5.19 3.27
C TYR A 120 -10.99 -5.93 4.31
N GLN A 121 -11.40 -5.20 5.35
CA GLN A 121 -12.30 -5.66 6.41
C GLN A 121 -13.75 -5.50 5.94
N ARG A 122 -14.53 -6.59 5.92
CA ARG A 122 -15.92 -6.54 5.49
C ARG A 122 -16.84 -5.74 6.42
N GLY A 123 -16.46 -5.60 7.67
CA GLY A 123 -17.24 -4.88 8.68
C GLY A 123 -17.20 -3.36 8.50
N THR A 124 -16.10 -2.84 7.93
CA THR A 124 -15.84 -1.40 7.81
C THR A 124 -15.79 -0.91 6.37
N PHE A 125 -15.59 -1.84 5.40
CA PHE A 125 -15.51 -1.52 3.97
C PHE A 125 -16.30 -2.56 3.15
N LYS A 126 -17.43 -2.14 2.61
CA LYS A 126 -18.27 -2.94 1.69
C LYS A 126 -17.83 -2.70 0.27
N LEU A 127 -17.18 -3.69 -0.34
CA LEU A 127 -16.77 -3.64 -1.75
C LEU A 127 -18.00 -3.38 -2.66
N LEU A 128 -17.92 -2.33 -3.48
CA LEU A 128 -18.94 -1.97 -4.48
C LEU A 128 -18.45 -2.30 -5.89
N GLU A 129 -17.20 -1.93 -6.21
CA GLU A 129 -16.64 -2.07 -7.54
C GLU A 129 -15.13 -2.38 -7.47
N LYS A 130 -14.63 -3.18 -8.41
CA LYS A 130 -13.22 -3.41 -8.70
C LYS A 130 -12.96 -3.10 -10.17
N GLN A 131 -11.97 -2.28 -10.46
CA GLN A 131 -11.50 -2.00 -11.80
C GLN A 131 -9.98 -2.21 -11.88
N VAL A 132 -9.54 -2.91 -12.92
CA VAL A 132 -8.12 -3.02 -13.29
C VAL A 132 -7.88 -2.03 -14.42
N ILE A 133 -6.91 -1.14 -14.25
CA ILE A 133 -6.56 -0.09 -15.20
C ILE A 133 -5.23 -0.45 -15.85
N PRO A 134 -5.24 -0.88 -17.13
CA PRO A 134 -4.03 -1.28 -17.82
C PRO A 134 -3.04 -0.12 -17.99
N VAL A 135 -1.76 -0.44 -17.83
CA VAL A 135 -0.65 0.47 -18.11
C VAL A 135 0.13 -0.05 -19.32
N PRO A 136 -0.25 0.33 -20.57
CA PRO A 136 0.32 -0.20 -21.81
C PRO A 136 1.73 0.36 -22.08
N LEU A 137 2.69 -0.02 -21.23
CA LEU A 137 4.05 0.49 -21.24
C LEU A 137 4.86 -0.03 -22.44
N GLU A 138 4.43 -1.10 -23.09
CA GLU A 138 5.00 -1.64 -24.33
C GLU A 138 5.04 -0.64 -25.49
N ARG A 139 4.28 0.44 -25.39
CA ARG A 139 4.39 1.59 -26.31
C ARG A 139 5.70 2.37 -26.18
N LEU A 140 6.37 2.27 -25.03
CA LEU A 140 7.62 2.96 -24.71
C LEU A 140 8.81 2.01 -24.55
N ARG A 141 8.55 0.76 -24.15
CA ARG A 141 9.54 -0.31 -23.98
C ARG A 141 8.93 -1.66 -24.32
N LYS A 142 9.77 -2.69 -24.55
CA LYS A 142 9.26 -4.04 -24.90
C LYS A 142 8.57 -4.75 -23.73
N SER A 143 9.08 -4.57 -22.51
CA SER A 143 8.54 -5.27 -21.34
C SER A 143 7.31 -4.57 -20.77
N PRO A 144 6.24 -5.31 -20.50
CA PRO A 144 5.05 -4.79 -19.84
C PRO A 144 5.31 -4.44 -18.37
N THR A 145 4.31 -3.88 -17.72
CA THR A 145 4.39 -3.51 -16.30
C THR A 145 3.10 -3.88 -15.58
N ARG A 146 3.05 -3.58 -14.27
CA ARG A 146 1.86 -3.79 -13.43
C ARG A 146 0.76 -2.82 -13.82
N ASP A 147 -0.46 -3.33 -13.77
CA ASP A 147 -1.67 -2.54 -13.87
C ASP A 147 -1.96 -1.82 -12.55
N ILE A 148 -2.84 -0.82 -12.60
CA ILE A 148 -3.30 -0.09 -11.43
C ILE A 148 -4.61 -0.71 -10.98
N LEU A 149 -4.77 -0.97 -9.69
CA LEU A 149 -6.00 -1.43 -9.08
C LEU A 149 -6.80 -0.23 -8.57
N HIS A 150 -8.04 -0.06 -9.04
CA HIS A 150 -9.02 0.82 -8.44
C HIS A 150 -10.11 0.00 -7.75
N VAL A 151 -10.48 0.41 -6.55
CA VAL A 151 -11.53 -0.22 -5.74
C VAL A 151 -12.42 0.86 -5.16
N ALA A 152 -13.71 0.78 -5.42
CA ALA A 152 -14.71 1.60 -4.75
C ALA A 152 -15.41 0.78 -3.67
N GLY A 153 -15.51 1.31 -2.46
CA GLY A 153 -16.21 0.67 -1.35
C GLY A 153 -16.98 1.64 -0.49
N GLN A 154 -18.07 1.16 0.08
CA GLN A 154 -18.89 1.92 1.01
C GLN A 154 -18.34 1.74 2.42
N VAL A 155 -18.09 2.86 3.10
CA VAL A 155 -17.69 2.89 4.52
C VAL A 155 -18.90 3.13 5.42
N ILE A 156 -18.69 3.12 6.76
CA ILE A 156 -19.77 3.17 7.75
C ILE A 156 -20.65 4.43 7.62
N SER A 157 -20.13 5.54 7.14
CA SER A 157 -20.90 6.76 6.87
C SER A 157 -21.91 6.63 5.72
N GLY A 158 -21.86 5.52 4.98
CA GLY A 158 -22.65 5.33 3.76
C GLY A 158 -22.00 5.93 2.51
N ASP A 159 -20.93 6.72 2.67
CA ASP A 159 -20.19 7.32 1.54
C ASP A 159 -19.31 6.29 0.84
N THR A 160 -18.97 6.59 -0.41
CA THR A 160 -18.01 5.81 -1.18
C THR A 160 -16.60 6.35 -0.98
N LEU A 161 -15.68 5.48 -0.59
CA LEU A 161 -14.24 5.72 -0.62
C LEU A 161 -13.66 5.00 -1.85
N ASP A 162 -13.06 5.77 -2.75
CA ASP A 162 -12.35 5.26 -3.92
C ASP A 162 -10.86 5.11 -3.58
N VAL A 163 -10.33 3.91 -3.75
CA VAL A 163 -8.94 3.55 -3.39
C VAL A 163 -8.20 3.06 -4.61
N PHE A 164 -7.04 3.65 -4.90
CA PHE A 164 -6.11 3.17 -5.91
C PHE A 164 -4.90 2.52 -5.25
N VAL A 165 -4.51 1.36 -5.75
CA VAL A 165 -3.25 0.70 -5.39
C VAL A 165 -2.39 0.58 -6.62
N CYS A 166 -1.14 1.07 -6.55
CA CYS A 166 -0.24 1.06 -7.70
C CYS A 166 1.19 0.64 -7.31
N HIS A 167 1.94 0.13 -8.29
CA HIS A 167 3.35 -0.12 -8.21
C HIS A 167 4.00 0.34 -9.52
N MET A 168 4.59 1.53 -9.48
CA MET A 168 5.15 2.20 -10.66
C MET A 168 6.42 1.51 -11.16
N PRO A 169 6.82 1.74 -12.43
CA PRO A 169 8.03 1.14 -13.00
C PRO A 169 9.28 1.44 -12.17
N SER A 170 10.09 0.37 -11.93
CA SER A 170 11.30 0.43 -11.10
C SER A 170 12.40 1.32 -11.68
N ARG A 171 13.33 1.76 -10.82
CA ARG A 171 14.58 2.46 -11.18
C ARG A 171 15.73 1.52 -11.55
N SER A 172 15.52 0.21 -11.61
CA SER A 172 16.59 -0.81 -11.74
C SER A 172 17.49 -0.61 -12.96
N GLU A 173 16.97 -0.06 -14.05
CA GLU A 173 17.74 0.28 -15.27
C GLU A 173 18.35 1.70 -15.23
N GLY A 174 18.30 2.37 -14.09
CA GLY A 174 18.75 3.75 -13.87
C GLY A 174 17.60 4.75 -13.79
N GLU A 175 17.65 5.61 -12.79
CA GLU A 175 16.56 6.54 -12.43
C GLU A 175 16.12 7.41 -13.61
N LYS A 176 17.08 8.08 -14.29
CA LYS A 176 16.80 8.96 -15.43
C LYS A 176 16.26 8.21 -16.66
N ARG A 177 16.79 7.00 -16.91
CA ARG A 177 16.39 6.19 -18.05
C ARG A 177 14.94 5.71 -17.91
N THR A 178 14.52 5.39 -16.70
CA THR A 178 13.19 4.83 -16.40
C THR A 178 12.15 5.88 -16.01
N GLU A 179 12.56 7.15 -15.83
CA GLU A 179 11.64 8.26 -15.51
C GLU A 179 10.47 8.41 -16.52
N PRO A 180 10.67 8.31 -17.85
CA PRO A 180 9.55 8.38 -18.80
C PRO A 180 8.49 7.29 -18.59
N TYR A 181 8.89 6.12 -18.11
CA TYR A 181 7.98 5.01 -17.83
C TYR A 181 7.10 5.30 -16.60
N ARG A 182 7.70 5.87 -15.54
CA ARG A 182 6.95 6.30 -14.35
C ARG A 182 6.03 7.48 -14.65
N LEU A 183 6.48 8.45 -15.44
CA LEU A 183 5.64 9.55 -15.91
C LEU A 183 4.42 9.06 -16.69
N PHE A 184 4.61 8.10 -17.61
CA PHE A 184 3.53 7.52 -18.39
C PHE A 184 2.53 6.77 -17.50
N ALA A 185 2.99 5.89 -16.61
CA ALA A 185 2.13 5.15 -15.70
C ALA A 185 1.34 6.09 -14.77
N SER A 186 2.00 7.12 -14.26
CA SER A 186 1.35 8.15 -13.43
C SER A 186 0.36 9.01 -14.22
N HIS A 187 0.59 9.25 -15.52
CA HIS A 187 -0.39 9.92 -16.39
C HIS A 187 -1.67 9.09 -16.56
N ILE A 188 -1.57 7.77 -16.67
CA ILE A 188 -2.73 6.88 -16.70
C ILE A 188 -3.50 6.98 -15.37
N LEU A 189 -2.81 6.90 -14.24
CA LEU A 189 -3.42 7.10 -12.91
C LEU A 189 -4.12 8.47 -12.82
N LYS A 190 -3.42 9.55 -13.21
CA LYS A 190 -3.96 10.92 -13.22
C LYS A 190 -5.25 11.01 -14.02
N SER A 191 -5.31 10.43 -15.22
CA SER A 191 -6.50 10.45 -16.08
C SER A 191 -7.68 9.71 -15.44
N SER A 192 -7.42 8.59 -14.75
CA SER A 192 -8.44 7.82 -14.05
C SER A 192 -8.98 8.57 -12.83
N VAL A 193 -8.09 9.18 -12.05
CA VAL A 193 -8.45 10.05 -10.91
C VAL A 193 -9.27 11.25 -11.38
N ASP A 194 -8.83 11.98 -12.43
CA ASP A 194 -9.55 13.14 -12.98
C ASP A 194 -10.98 12.78 -13.43
N SER A 195 -11.15 11.59 -14.01
CA SER A 195 -12.47 11.09 -14.40
C SER A 195 -13.37 10.87 -13.18
N LEU A 196 -12.86 10.26 -12.10
CA LEU A 196 -13.63 10.06 -10.87
C LEU A 196 -13.93 11.37 -10.15
N MET A 197 -12.98 12.31 -10.10
CA MET A 197 -13.17 13.64 -9.51
C MET A 197 -14.33 14.40 -10.17
N LYS A 198 -14.59 14.15 -11.46
CA LYS A 198 -15.68 14.80 -12.22
C LYS A 198 -17.05 14.16 -12.00
N ILE A 199 -17.10 12.85 -11.71
CA ILE A 199 -18.39 12.13 -11.62
C ILE A 199 -18.86 11.91 -10.17
N ARG A 200 -17.94 11.93 -9.19
CA ARG A 200 -18.30 11.80 -7.78
C ARG A 200 -18.82 13.13 -7.23
N GLN A 201 -19.94 13.10 -6.55
CA GLN A 201 -20.49 14.28 -5.87
C GLN A 201 -19.58 14.72 -4.70
N HIS A 202 -19.08 13.75 -3.94
CA HIS A 202 -18.09 13.93 -2.88
C HIS A 202 -16.92 12.99 -3.16
N PRO A 203 -15.86 13.45 -3.84
CA PRO A 203 -14.78 12.57 -4.29
C PRO A 203 -13.82 12.26 -3.13
N TYR A 204 -14.16 11.30 -2.29
CA TYR A 204 -13.25 10.75 -1.29
C TYR A 204 -12.32 9.74 -1.96
N LEU A 205 -11.16 10.21 -2.42
CA LEU A 205 -10.18 9.39 -3.13
C LEU A 205 -8.88 9.28 -2.34
N LEU A 206 -8.37 8.07 -2.26
CA LEU A 206 -7.07 7.76 -1.68
C LEU A 206 -6.25 6.93 -2.68
N VAL A 207 -5.06 7.40 -3.02
CA VAL A 207 -4.09 6.68 -3.83
C VAL A 207 -2.96 6.23 -2.92
N MET A 208 -2.57 4.97 -3.01
CA MET A 208 -1.42 4.42 -2.31
C MET A 208 -0.58 3.54 -3.22
N GLY A 209 0.72 3.49 -2.98
CA GLY A 209 1.59 2.65 -3.79
C GLY A 209 3.07 2.93 -3.61
N ASP A 210 3.87 2.02 -4.17
CA ASP A 210 5.28 2.26 -4.44
C ASP A 210 5.39 3.00 -5.78
N PHE A 211 5.69 4.28 -5.69
CA PHE A 211 5.87 5.15 -6.86
C PHE A 211 7.25 5.04 -7.49
N ASN A 212 8.19 4.35 -6.83
CA ASN A 212 9.59 4.30 -7.25
C ASN A 212 10.19 5.70 -7.52
N ASP A 213 9.55 6.75 -7.02
CA ASP A 213 9.98 8.15 -7.07
C ASP A 213 9.59 8.88 -5.78
N THR A 214 10.39 9.89 -5.42
CA THR A 214 10.13 10.73 -4.25
C THR A 214 8.97 11.71 -4.50
N PRO A 215 8.33 12.29 -3.46
CA PRO A 215 7.15 13.17 -3.59
C PRO A 215 7.27 14.31 -4.59
N HIS A 216 8.48 14.88 -4.73
CA HIS A 216 8.73 16.04 -5.60
C HIS A 216 9.08 15.69 -7.04
N LYS A 217 9.20 14.42 -7.39
CA LYS A 217 9.47 14.00 -8.76
C LYS A 217 8.24 14.22 -9.65
N PRO A 218 8.44 14.56 -10.94
CA PRO A 218 7.34 14.84 -11.85
C PRO A 218 6.29 13.73 -11.94
N SER A 219 6.71 12.47 -11.83
CA SER A 219 5.79 11.31 -11.81
C SER A 219 4.82 11.31 -10.62
N VAL A 220 5.19 11.93 -9.49
CA VAL A 220 4.32 12.06 -8.31
C VAL A 220 3.63 13.41 -8.31
N SER A 221 4.37 14.52 -8.49
CA SER A 221 3.84 15.88 -8.34
C SER A 221 2.80 16.26 -9.42
N GLN A 222 2.80 15.63 -10.62
CA GLN A 222 1.76 15.87 -11.63
C GLN A 222 0.34 15.48 -11.16
N LEU A 223 0.24 14.62 -10.13
CA LEU A 223 -1.06 14.24 -9.58
C LEU A 223 -1.73 15.37 -8.79
N ASN A 224 -0.96 16.39 -8.38
CA ASN A 224 -1.51 17.59 -7.75
C ASN A 224 -2.42 18.38 -8.73
N GLU A 225 -2.17 18.27 -10.03
CA GLU A 225 -2.97 18.96 -11.06
C GLU A 225 -4.43 18.49 -11.12
N VAL A 226 -4.71 17.29 -10.60
CA VAL A 226 -6.07 16.74 -10.49
C VAL A 226 -6.61 16.77 -9.05
N GLY A 227 -6.05 17.65 -8.21
CA GLY A 227 -6.53 17.90 -6.85
C GLY A 227 -6.15 16.84 -5.82
N LEU A 228 -5.15 15.98 -6.12
CA LEU A 228 -4.55 15.10 -5.12
C LEU A 228 -3.46 15.83 -4.35
N ILE A 229 -3.39 15.57 -3.05
CA ILE A 229 -2.42 16.14 -2.12
C ILE A 229 -1.60 15.01 -1.54
N ASN A 230 -0.27 15.11 -1.66
CA ASN A 230 0.65 14.11 -1.11
C ASN A 230 0.72 14.24 0.41
N MET A 231 0.51 13.12 1.11
CA MET A 231 0.51 13.05 2.57
C MET A 231 1.88 12.68 3.15
N MET A 232 2.85 12.35 2.27
CA MET A 232 4.18 11.87 2.67
C MET A 232 5.30 12.88 2.39
N ASP A 233 4.99 14.04 1.76
CA ASP A 233 6.00 14.99 1.28
C ASP A 233 6.76 15.75 2.38
N ASP A 234 6.25 15.77 3.61
CA ASP A 234 6.82 16.40 4.79
C ASP A 234 7.39 15.40 5.82
N LYS A 235 7.31 14.09 5.55
CA LYS A 235 7.75 13.07 6.51
C LYS A 235 9.27 12.96 6.56
N SER A 236 9.78 12.77 7.77
CA SER A 236 11.20 12.51 7.99
C SER A 236 11.56 11.04 7.81
N GLY A 237 12.81 10.76 7.47
CA GLY A 237 13.31 9.41 7.23
C GLY A 237 13.06 8.96 5.80
N GLY A 238 12.56 7.76 5.63
CA GLY A 238 12.26 7.18 4.30
C GLY A 238 11.60 5.82 4.43
N THR A 239 11.02 5.37 3.34
CA THR A 239 10.41 4.04 3.23
C THR A 239 11.35 3.02 2.60
N TYR A 240 12.35 3.50 1.84
CA TYR A 240 13.36 2.70 1.16
C TYR A 240 14.75 3.29 1.39
N GLN A 241 15.77 2.42 1.52
CA GLN A 241 17.16 2.85 1.71
C GLN A 241 18.05 2.28 0.62
N TYR A 242 18.82 3.15 -0.04
CA TYR A 242 19.82 2.77 -1.01
C TYR A 242 21.17 3.44 -0.71
N ARG A 243 22.20 2.62 -0.46
CA ARG A 243 23.58 3.09 -0.17
C ARG A 243 23.65 4.14 0.95
N GLY A 244 22.96 3.88 2.07
CA GLY A 244 22.92 4.76 3.22
C GLY A 244 21.97 5.94 3.11
N LYS A 245 21.35 6.17 1.95
CA LYS A 245 20.38 7.24 1.73
C LYS A 245 18.96 6.73 1.79
N TRP A 246 18.17 7.30 2.70
CA TRP A 246 16.74 7.04 2.80
C TRP A 246 15.96 7.91 1.82
N GLU A 247 14.97 7.33 1.18
CA GLU A 247 14.03 7.99 0.27
C GLU A 247 12.60 7.53 0.58
N ILE A 248 11.62 8.41 0.41
CA ILE A 248 10.19 8.09 0.50
C ILE A 248 9.74 7.73 -0.91
N LEU A 249 9.60 6.43 -1.19
CA LEU A 249 9.14 5.91 -2.49
C LEU A 249 7.68 5.46 -2.43
N ASP A 250 7.22 5.09 -1.23
CA ASP A 250 5.85 4.69 -0.96
C ASP A 250 5.04 5.93 -0.59
N GLN A 251 3.91 6.13 -1.24
CA GLN A 251 3.15 7.37 -1.16
C GLN A 251 1.69 7.12 -0.75
N PHE A 252 1.14 8.07 0.00
CA PHE A 252 -0.29 8.34 0.07
C PHE A 252 -0.59 9.68 -0.58
N LEU A 253 -1.57 9.69 -1.50
CA LEU A 253 -2.13 10.93 -2.01
C LEU A 253 -3.65 10.90 -1.79
N VAL A 254 -4.22 12.00 -1.34
CA VAL A 254 -5.64 12.10 -1.02
C VAL A 254 -6.30 13.25 -1.77
N SER A 255 -7.60 13.11 -2.09
CA SER A 255 -8.38 14.24 -2.62
C SER A 255 -8.54 15.35 -1.58
N GLY A 256 -8.68 16.59 -2.03
CA GLY A 256 -8.92 17.72 -1.13
C GLY A 256 -10.17 17.56 -0.26
N SER A 257 -11.16 16.78 -0.71
CA SER A 257 -12.35 16.44 0.09
C SER A 257 -12.01 15.68 1.37
N LEU A 258 -10.98 14.81 1.34
CA LEU A 258 -10.50 14.09 2.53
C LEU A 258 -9.74 14.99 3.52
N LEU A 259 -9.32 16.18 3.12
CA LEU A 259 -8.68 17.15 4.02
C LEU A 259 -9.67 18.18 4.59
N ASN A 260 -10.94 18.10 4.20
CA ASN A 260 -11.99 18.93 4.76
C ASN A 260 -12.49 18.32 6.08
N ASN A 261 -12.11 18.91 7.20
CA ASN A 261 -12.50 18.45 8.54
C ASN A 261 -14.01 18.52 8.83
N LYS A 262 -14.80 19.16 7.97
CA LYS A 262 -16.26 19.13 7.99
C LYS A 262 -16.86 17.99 7.14
N GLY A 263 -16.02 17.26 6.39
CA GLY A 263 -16.46 16.11 5.62
C GLY A 263 -16.78 14.90 6.52
N ARG A 264 -17.63 14.01 6.01
CA ARG A 264 -17.99 12.75 6.73
C ARG A 264 -16.82 11.78 6.77
N ILE A 265 -15.91 11.85 5.80
CA ILE A 265 -14.63 11.15 5.80
C ILE A 265 -13.54 12.22 5.71
N HIS A 266 -12.62 12.24 6.68
CA HIS A 266 -11.53 13.20 6.66
C HIS A 266 -10.27 12.69 7.34
N THR A 267 -9.16 13.36 7.04
CA THR A 267 -7.84 13.12 7.64
C THR A 267 -7.06 14.43 7.68
N VAL A 268 -5.91 14.41 8.33
CA VAL A 268 -4.92 15.51 8.31
C VAL A 268 -3.53 14.94 8.06
N LYS A 269 -2.58 15.78 7.65
CA LYS A 269 -1.21 15.34 7.32
C LYS A 269 -0.53 14.54 8.43
N ASP A 270 -0.74 14.94 9.69
CA ASP A 270 -0.13 14.28 10.84
C ASP A 270 -0.67 12.86 11.09
N GLN A 271 -1.78 12.49 10.47
CA GLN A 271 -2.34 11.15 10.54
C GLN A 271 -1.70 10.16 9.56
N SER A 272 -0.78 10.61 8.71
CA SER A 272 0.01 9.73 7.86
C SER A 272 1.42 9.56 8.44
N PHE A 273 1.93 8.32 8.44
CA PHE A 273 3.23 8.03 9.05
C PHE A 273 3.91 6.81 8.42
N ILE A 274 5.24 6.75 8.59
CA ILE A 274 6.06 5.59 8.22
C ILE A 274 6.13 4.67 9.44
N ILE A 275 5.85 3.39 9.25
CA ILE A 275 5.92 2.39 10.30
C ILE A 275 7.37 1.91 10.43
N ARG A 276 8.03 2.33 11.52
CA ARG A 276 9.45 2.08 11.76
C ARG A 276 9.66 1.33 13.06
N TYR A 277 9.26 0.05 13.08
CA TYR A 277 9.52 -0.79 14.24
C TYR A 277 10.95 -1.35 14.24
N PRO A 278 11.59 -1.53 15.41
CA PRO A 278 12.94 -2.07 15.49
C PRO A 278 13.13 -3.41 14.78
N PHE A 279 12.11 -4.27 14.76
CA PHE A 279 12.20 -5.57 14.08
C PHE A 279 12.19 -5.48 12.54
N LEU A 280 11.80 -4.33 11.97
CA LEU A 280 11.84 -4.06 10.52
C LEU A 280 13.20 -3.56 10.05
N LEU A 281 14.13 -3.33 10.97
CA LEU A 281 15.40 -2.67 10.72
C LEU A 281 16.56 -3.58 11.12
N GLU A 282 17.68 -3.40 10.46
CA GLU A 282 18.98 -3.98 10.82
C GLU A 282 20.07 -2.91 10.69
N GLU A 283 21.21 -3.09 11.33
CA GLU A 283 22.39 -2.21 11.17
C GLU A 283 22.93 -2.28 9.74
N ASP A 284 23.34 -1.13 9.22
CA ASP A 284 24.03 -1.04 7.93
C ASP A 284 25.53 -0.94 8.15
N ASP A 285 26.21 -2.10 8.22
CA ASP A 285 27.67 -2.19 8.42
C ASP A 285 28.49 -1.46 7.36
N LYS A 286 27.90 -1.23 6.17
CA LYS A 286 28.62 -0.65 5.03
C LYS A 286 28.53 0.86 4.98
N TYR A 287 27.37 1.42 5.28
CA TYR A 287 27.10 2.85 5.15
C TYR A 287 26.80 3.53 6.49
N GLY A 288 26.71 2.74 7.56
CA GLY A 288 26.34 3.21 8.90
C GLY A 288 24.84 3.46 9.07
N GLY A 289 24.42 3.47 10.34
CA GLY A 289 23.01 3.63 10.70
C GLY A 289 22.18 2.38 10.48
N GLU A 290 20.91 2.56 10.16
CA GLU A 290 19.94 1.47 9.98
C GLU A 290 19.46 1.40 8.53
N LYS A 291 19.09 0.19 8.11
CA LYS A 291 18.43 -0.10 6.82
C LYS A 291 17.26 -1.06 7.05
N PRO A 292 16.32 -1.18 6.09
CA PRO A 292 15.29 -2.20 6.18
C PRO A 292 15.89 -3.61 6.26
N TYR A 293 15.37 -4.42 7.16
CA TYR A 293 15.73 -5.84 7.28
C TYR A 293 14.99 -6.63 6.21
N ARG A 294 15.62 -6.74 5.05
CA ARG A 294 15.05 -7.32 3.83
C ARG A 294 15.16 -8.84 3.77
N THR A 295 14.37 -9.43 2.88
CA THR A 295 14.34 -10.89 2.67
C THR A 295 15.64 -11.41 2.07
N TYR A 296 16.21 -10.69 1.09
CA TYR A 296 17.47 -11.04 0.43
C TYR A 296 18.41 -9.84 0.32
N HIS A 297 19.70 -10.10 0.47
CA HIS A 297 20.75 -9.19 0.05
C HIS A 297 21.47 -9.81 -1.16
N GLY A 298 21.17 -9.34 -2.36
CA GLY A 298 21.54 -10.03 -3.59
C GLY A 298 20.90 -11.43 -3.63
N MET A 299 21.74 -12.47 -3.71
CA MET A 299 21.27 -13.87 -3.71
C MET A 299 21.29 -14.52 -2.31
N LYS A 300 21.80 -13.82 -1.29
CA LYS A 300 21.90 -14.35 0.07
C LYS A 300 20.61 -14.09 0.83
N TYR A 301 19.97 -15.18 1.31
CA TYR A 301 18.80 -15.10 2.18
C TYR A 301 19.18 -14.50 3.53
N GLN A 302 18.47 -13.45 3.95
CA GLN A 302 18.63 -12.78 5.23
C GLN A 302 17.49 -13.14 6.20
N GLY A 303 16.36 -13.57 5.67
CA GLY A 303 15.20 -13.89 6.48
C GLY A 303 14.55 -12.66 7.13
N GLY A 304 14.66 -11.51 6.50
CA GLY A 304 14.01 -10.27 6.94
C GLY A 304 12.56 -10.13 6.47
N TYR A 305 12.07 -8.91 6.50
CA TYR A 305 10.67 -8.56 6.22
C TYR A 305 10.49 -8.02 4.80
N SER A 306 11.11 -6.90 4.46
CA SER A 306 11.09 -6.25 3.15
C SER A 306 12.21 -5.22 3.05
N ASP A 307 12.56 -4.80 1.84
CA ASP A 307 13.44 -3.67 1.59
C ASP A 307 12.70 -2.32 1.65
N HIS A 308 11.39 -2.34 1.85
CA HIS A 308 10.56 -1.18 2.14
C HIS A 308 10.03 -1.20 3.57
N LEU A 309 9.82 -0.01 4.15
CA LEU A 309 9.05 0.17 5.38
C LEU A 309 7.60 0.47 5.00
N PRO A 310 6.62 -0.10 5.72
CA PRO A 310 5.23 0.19 5.45
C PRO A 310 4.86 1.62 5.84
N ILE A 311 3.81 2.14 5.20
CA ILE A 311 3.19 3.42 5.54
C ILE A 311 1.75 3.21 5.97
N ALA A 312 1.23 4.09 6.83
CA ALA A 312 -0.16 4.08 7.24
C ALA A 312 -0.74 5.50 7.28
N ILE A 313 -2.05 5.57 7.10
CA ILE A 313 -2.84 6.80 7.26
C ILE A 313 -4.14 6.46 7.98
N ASP A 314 -4.53 7.32 8.93
CA ASP A 314 -5.76 7.21 9.67
C ASP A 314 -6.81 8.18 9.11
N LEU A 315 -8.00 7.65 8.82
CA LEU A 315 -9.17 8.42 8.41
C LEU A 315 -10.17 8.44 9.57
N ILE A 316 -10.81 9.57 9.79
CA ILE A 316 -11.96 9.71 10.68
C ILE A 316 -13.20 9.59 9.80
N ILE A 317 -14.10 8.65 10.15
CA ILE A 317 -15.35 8.43 9.43
C ILE A 317 -16.49 8.70 10.41
N ARG A 318 -17.27 9.76 10.17
CA ARG A 318 -18.44 10.14 10.98
C ARG A 318 -19.69 9.41 10.46
N ASP A 319 -20.43 8.79 11.35
CA ASP A 319 -21.76 8.27 11.00
C ASP A 319 -22.82 9.40 10.96
N ASP A 320 -24.04 9.10 10.50
CA ASP A 320 -25.11 10.11 10.39
C ASP A 320 -25.49 10.72 11.75
N LYS A 321 -25.34 9.99 12.84
CA LYS A 321 -25.72 10.46 14.17
C LYS A 321 -24.74 11.50 14.69
N ASP A 322 -23.44 11.31 14.39
CA ASP A 322 -22.38 12.22 14.82
C ASP A 322 -22.34 13.49 13.95
N TYR A 323 -22.70 13.37 12.67
CA TYR A 323 -22.64 14.49 11.72
C TYR A 323 -23.68 15.60 11.98
N TYR A 324 -24.86 15.26 12.52
CA TYR A 324 -25.94 16.21 12.80
C TYR A 324 -25.95 16.70 14.26
N SER A 325 -25.00 16.30 15.08
CA SER A 325 -24.92 16.66 16.51
C SER A 325 -24.02 17.88 16.81
N GLU A 326 -23.33 18.42 15.79
CA GLU A 326 -22.57 19.66 15.84
C GLU A 326 -23.35 20.82 15.15
#